data_77382b49b429b813e2b3913611c0d773
#
_entry.id   77382b49b429b813e2b3913611c0d773
#
_cell.length_a   1.000
_cell.length_b   1.000
_cell.length_c   1.000
_cell.angle_alpha   90.00
_cell.angle_beta   90.00
_cell.angle_gamma   90.00
#
_symmetry.space_group_name_H-M   'P 1'
#
loop_
_entity.id
_entity.type
_entity.pdbx_description
1 polymer ?
#
loop_
_entity_poly.entity_id
_entity_poly.type
_entity_poly.pdbx_seq_one_letter_code
_entity_poly.pdbx_strand_id
1 'polypeptide(L)'
;MADIKTTCCIAGGGPAGMMLGYLLARAGVQVTVLEKHKDFLRDFRGDTVHPSTLELMYELGLLDEFLRLPHSQVREVAMQIGEDRVVIGDFDRLPVHCKFIALMPQWNFLNFLAAHGKRYKTFDLRMSTEAIGLIEENGRIVGLRARAPDGDLAIRADLVVGCDGRHSTVRERAGFQVDNLGAPMDVLWFRLPRKDSDSDDLIGHVEAGRMIVMINRNDYWQCAYLIPKGGIDKVKSAGLPAFRQAIADMSPFVRDRVNEIKDWDDVKLLSVAVDRLRQWYRPGLLCIGDAAHAMSPIGGVGINLAVQDAVAAANILAEPLRRGTVTVDTLNDVQQRRKLATYVVQRLQIVLQNNIIGPALTGTGKRPHAPWFLKLLQLPLLRRIPARVLALGVRPEHIRTPERAG
;
A
#
# COMPACT_ATOMS: atom_id res chain seq x y z
N MET A 1 24.79 0.80 -24.91
CA MET A 1 23.75 0.38 -23.95
C MET A 1 24.25 -0.90 -23.31
N ALA A 2 24.39 -0.95 -21.99
CA ALA A 2 24.83 -2.18 -21.32
C ALA A 2 23.67 -3.18 -21.30
N ASP A 3 23.94 -4.43 -21.64
CA ASP A 3 22.97 -5.52 -21.62
C ASP A 3 23.09 -6.33 -20.33
N ILE A 4 22.00 -6.46 -19.60
CA ILE A 4 21.88 -7.26 -18.39
C ILE A 4 20.93 -8.43 -18.69
N LYS A 5 21.27 -9.63 -18.22
CA LYS A 5 20.42 -10.79 -18.33
C LYS A 5 20.03 -11.30 -16.95
N THR A 6 18.76 -11.54 -16.73
CA THR A 6 18.19 -12.08 -15.48
C THR A 6 17.04 -13.03 -15.80
N THR A 7 16.61 -13.85 -14.86
CA THR A 7 15.42 -14.71 -15.05
C THR A 7 14.14 -13.89 -14.84
N CYS A 8 14.10 -13.03 -13.80
CA CYS A 8 12.95 -12.17 -13.54
C CYS A 8 13.42 -10.73 -13.33
N CYS A 9 12.83 -9.79 -14.08
CA CYS A 9 13.08 -8.37 -13.91
C CYS A 9 11.83 -7.69 -13.32
N ILE A 10 11.97 -7.04 -12.17
CA ILE A 10 10.89 -6.39 -11.42
C ILE A 10 11.04 -4.88 -11.54
N ALA A 11 10.08 -4.21 -12.14
CA ALA A 11 10.02 -2.76 -12.21
C ALA A 11 9.28 -2.19 -10.99
N GLY A 12 9.99 -1.49 -10.12
CA GLY A 12 9.48 -0.87 -8.90
C GLY A 12 9.89 -1.60 -7.62
N GLY A 13 10.64 -0.90 -6.76
CA GLY A 13 11.10 -1.34 -5.43
C GLY A 13 10.11 -1.05 -4.30
N GLY A 14 8.82 -0.95 -4.61
CA GLY A 14 7.75 -0.84 -3.60
C GLY A 14 7.45 -2.18 -2.90
N PRO A 15 6.43 -2.22 -2.01
CA PRO A 15 6.12 -3.41 -1.20
C PRO A 15 5.93 -4.69 -2.00
N ALA A 16 5.23 -4.63 -3.15
CA ALA A 16 5.06 -5.78 -4.03
C ALA A 16 6.38 -6.24 -4.64
N GLY A 17 7.16 -5.30 -5.20
CA GLY A 17 8.40 -5.65 -5.90
C GLY A 17 9.49 -6.14 -4.96
N MET A 18 9.65 -5.52 -3.80
CA MET A 18 10.64 -5.95 -2.80
C MET A 18 10.30 -7.31 -2.19
N MET A 19 9.03 -7.55 -1.86
CA MET A 19 8.60 -8.85 -1.34
C MET A 19 8.74 -9.95 -2.40
N LEU A 20 8.30 -9.68 -3.64
CA LEU A 20 8.45 -10.64 -4.74
C LEU A 20 9.94 -10.94 -5.02
N GLY A 21 10.76 -9.90 -5.12
CA GLY A 21 12.20 -10.03 -5.36
C GLY A 21 12.89 -10.86 -4.28
N TYR A 22 12.59 -10.58 -3.00
CA TYR A 22 13.10 -11.34 -1.87
C TYR A 22 12.69 -12.82 -1.94
N LEU A 23 11.39 -13.11 -2.14
CA LEU A 23 10.89 -14.49 -2.17
C LEU A 23 11.41 -15.31 -3.35
N LEU A 24 11.52 -14.69 -4.53
CA LEU A 24 12.09 -15.34 -5.71
C LEU A 24 13.59 -15.62 -5.53
N ALA A 25 14.34 -14.64 -5.01
CA ALA A 25 15.77 -14.83 -4.73
C ALA A 25 15.99 -15.93 -3.69
N ARG A 26 15.21 -15.94 -2.60
CA ARG A 26 15.20 -16.99 -1.58
C ARG A 26 14.90 -18.38 -2.17
N ALA A 27 14.08 -18.43 -3.21
CA ALA A 27 13.76 -19.67 -3.94
C ALA A 27 14.82 -20.05 -5.00
N GLY A 28 15.93 -19.30 -5.13
CA GLY A 28 17.01 -19.57 -6.06
C GLY A 28 16.74 -19.09 -7.50
N VAL A 29 15.83 -18.13 -7.70
CA VAL A 29 15.58 -17.47 -8.99
C VAL A 29 16.48 -16.24 -9.10
N GLN A 30 17.19 -16.08 -10.22
CA GLN A 30 17.94 -14.86 -10.50
C GLN A 30 16.97 -13.71 -10.76
N VAL A 31 16.99 -12.69 -9.88
CA VAL A 31 16.05 -11.57 -9.94
C VAL A 31 16.76 -10.23 -9.87
N THR A 32 16.36 -9.31 -10.75
CA THR A 32 16.78 -7.91 -10.71
C THR A 32 15.57 -7.02 -10.40
N VAL A 33 15.65 -6.25 -9.30
CA VAL A 33 14.62 -5.29 -8.89
C VAL A 33 15.11 -3.88 -9.19
N LEU A 34 14.29 -3.09 -9.87
CA LEU A 34 14.58 -1.70 -10.21
C LEU A 34 13.80 -0.75 -9.31
N GLU A 35 14.48 0.21 -8.71
CA GLU A 35 13.87 1.33 -8.00
C GLU A 35 14.38 2.65 -8.59
N LYS A 36 13.47 3.50 -9.05
CA LYS A 36 13.81 4.76 -9.74
C LYS A 36 14.47 5.81 -8.85
N HIS A 37 14.30 5.67 -7.55
CA HIS A 37 14.86 6.61 -6.58
C HIS A 37 16.17 6.08 -5.99
N LYS A 38 16.96 6.99 -5.41
CA LYS A 38 18.23 6.67 -4.75
C LYS A 38 18.10 5.92 -3.44
N ASP A 39 16.90 6.01 -2.80
CA ASP A 39 16.56 5.40 -1.52
C ASP A 39 15.05 5.12 -1.44
N PHE A 40 14.60 4.52 -0.35
CA PHE A 40 13.18 4.24 -0.10
C PHE A 40 12.47 5.36 0.68
N LEU A 41 13.14 6.45 1.00
CA LEU A 41 12.53 7.56 1.74
C LEU A 41 11.41 8.20 0.91
N ARG A 42 10.20 8.09 1.39
CA ARG A 42 9.00 8.71 0.79
C ARG A 42 8.12 9.21 1.93
N ASP A 43 7.85 10.49 1.91
CA ASP A 43 6.91 11.07 2.85
C ASP A 43 5.48 10.58 2.56
N PHE A 44 4.74 10.33 3.65
CA PHE A 44 3.30 10.10 3.64
C PHE A 44 2.81 8.93 2.77
N ARG A 45 3.59 7.86 2.66
CA ARG A 45 3.16 6.63 1.98
C ARG A 45 3.11 5.48 2.95
N GLY A 46 2.00 4.76 2.87
CA GLY A 46 1.78 3.38 3.31
C GLY A 46 2.51 2.96 4.58
N ASP A 47 1.99 3.36 5.73
CA ASP A 47 2.69 3.20 6.99
C ASP A 47 2.06 2.14 7.90
N THR A 48 1.23 1.27 7.32
CA THR A 48 0.47 0.26 8.08
C THR A 48 0.86 -1.14 7.63
N VAL A 49 1.51 -1.87 8.52
CA VAL A 49 1.82 -3.29 8.35
C VAL A 49 0.80 -4.08 9.17
N HIS A 50 -0.13 -4.72 8.47
CA HIS A 50 -1.25 -5.43 9.09
C HIS A 50 -0.85 -6.83 9.60
N PRO A 51 -1.66 -7.46 10.47
CA PRO A 51 -1.42 -8.81 10.96
C PRO A 51 -1.12 -9.84 9.87
N SER A 52 -1.75 -9.73 8.69
CA SER A 52 -1.45 -10.63 7.55
C SER A 52 0.00 -10.56 7.07
N THR A 53 0.59 -9.37 7.05
CA THR A 53 2.00 -9.19 6.66
C THR A 53 2.95 -9.60 7.80
N LEU A 54 2.56 -9.34 9.06
CA LEU A 54 3.32 -9.81 10.22
C LEU A 54 3.35 -11.34 10.31
N GLU A 55 2.24 -12.00 9.93
CA GLU A 55 2.19 -13.46 9.83
C GLU A 55 3.17 -14.01 8.80
N LEU A 56 3.30 -13.34 7.63
CA LEU A 56 4.32 -13.69 6.64
C LEU A 56 5.75 -13.52 7.17
N MET A 57 6.00 -12.47 7.99
CA MET A 57 7.31 -12.32 8.66
C MET A 57 7.56 -13.47 9.64
N TYR A 58 6.53 -13.92 10.35
CA TYR A 58 6.62 -15.10 11.22
C TYR A 58 6.96 -16.37 10.44
N GLU A 59 6.23 -16.65 9.36
CA GLU A 59 6.46 -17.81 8.48
C GLU A 59 7.86 -17.83 7.85
N LEU A 60 8.45 -16.64 7.64
CA LEU A 60 9.82 -16.47 7.15
C LEU A 60 10.88 -16.56 8.25
N GLY A 61 10.49 -16.66 9.52
CA GLY A 61 11.42 -16.64 10.68
C GLY A 61 12.02 -15.26 10.93
N LEU A 62 11.40 -14.19 10.45
CA LEU A 62 11.91 -12.82 10.49
C LEU A 62 11.14 -11.92 11.47
N LEU A 63 10.06 -12.41 12.09
CA LEU A 63 9.17 -11.58 12.89
C LEU A 63 9.88 -10.85 14.04
N ASP A 64 10.69 -11.56 14.82
CA ASP A 64 11.37 -10.98 15.99
C ASP A 64 12.36 -9.88 15.59
N GLU A 65 13.10 -10.08 14.50
CA GLU A 65 14.03 -9.07 13.96
C GLU A 65 13.26 -7.88 13.42
N PHE A 66 12.14 -8.13 12.73
CA PHE A 66 11.27 -7.10 12.16
C PHE A 66 10.64 -6.21 13.24
N LEU A 67 10.17 -6.79 14.34
CA LEU A 67 9.55 -6.07 15.47
C LEU A 67 10.53 -5.27 16.32
N ARG A 68 11.86 -5.41 16.13
CA ARG A 68 12.85 -4.50 16.74
C ARG A 68 12.95 -3.16 16.01
N LEU A 69 12.43 -3.07 14.78
CA LEU A 69 12.36 -1.78 14.09
C LEU A 69 11.39 -0.83 14.82
N PRO A 70 11.67 0.47 14.84
CA PRO A 70 10.78 1.45 15.46
C PRO A 70 9.36 1.38 14.85
N HIS A 71 8.36 1.13 15.68
CA HIS A 71 6.95 1.08 15.31
C HIS A 71 6.05 1.37 16.51
N SER A 72 4.83 1.83 16.26
CA SER A 72 3.74 1.84 17.24
C SER A 72 2.71 0.76 16.90
N GLN A 73 1.95 0.32 17.90
CA GLN A 73 0.99 -0.78 17.76
C GLN A 73 -0.45 -0.27 17.90
N VAL A 74 -1.30 -0.60 16.95
CA VAL A 74 -2.74 -0.32 17.01
C VAL A 74 -3.49 -1.63 17.13
N ARG A 75 -4.12 -1.87 18.29
CA ARG A 75 -4.90 -3.09 18.58
C ARG A 75 -6.37 -2.93 18.23
N GLU A 76 -6.84 -1.71 18.19
CA GLU A 76 -8.22 -1.35 17.83
C GLU A 76 -8.22 -0.16 16.85
N VAL A 77 -8.99 -0.26 15.80
CA VAL A 77 -9.28 0.85 14.90
C VAL A 77 -10.69 1.32 15.16
N ALA A 78 -10.83 2.55 15.64
CA ALA A 78 -12.11 3.20 15.88
C ALA A 78 -12.19 4.54 15.13
N MET A 79 -13.42 5.00 14.91
CA MET A 79 -13.71 6.28 14.28
C MET A 79 -14.78 7.02 15.09
N GLN A 80 -14.58 8.31 15.31
CA GLN A 80 -15.56 9.21 15.89
C GLN A 80 -16.40 9.82 14.77
N ILE A 81 -17.69 9.53 14.71
CA ILE A 81 -18.63 10.06 13.71
C ILE A 81 -19.66 10.91 14.46
N GLY A 82 -19.47 12.22 14.49
CA GLY A 82 -20.23 13.09 15.38
C GLY A 82 -20.03 12.67 16.85
N GLU A 83 -21.11 12.27 17.52
CA GLU A 83 -21.10 11.78 18.91
C GLU A 83 -20.92 10.25 19.02
N ASP A 84 -21.06 9.52 17.92
CA ASP A 84 -20.95 8.06 17.89
C ASP A 84 -19.49 7.60 17.76
N ARG A 85 -18.94 6.83 18.74
CA ARG A 85 -17.68 6.09 18.59
C ARG A 85 -17.98 4.71 17.99
N VAL A 86 -17.40 4.43 16.83
CA VAL A 86 -17.59 3.19 16.09
C VAL A 86 -16.28 2.42 16.00
N VAL A 87 -16.23 1.22 16.57
CA VAL A 87 -15.08 0.31 16.43
C VAL A 87 -15.19 -0.40 15.10
N ILE A 88 -14.20 -0.19 14.22
CA ILE A 88 -14.14 -0.80 12.89
C ILE A 88 -13.39 -2.13 12.95
N GLY A 89 -12.36 -2.24 13.81
CA GLY A 89 -11.57 -3.47 13.97
C GLY A 89 -10.98 -3.58 15.36
N ASP A 90 -11.25 -4.72 16.00
CA ASP A 90 -10.66 -5.17 17.26
C ASP A 90 -9.89 -6.45 16.96
N PHE A 91 -8.56 -6.42 17.09
CA PHE A 91 -7.67 -7.49 16.64
C PHE A 91 -7.33 -8.51 17.74
N ASP A 92 -7.71 -8.27 18.99
CA ASP A 92 -7.32 -9.11 20.14
C ASP A 92 -7.74 -10.58 20.02
N ARG A 93 -8.81 -10.83 19.25
CA ARG A 93 -9.40 -12.18 19.09
C ARG A 93 -9.04 -12.84 17.76
N LEU A 94 -8.13 -12.27 16.98
CA LEU A 94 -7.68 -12.88 15.73
C LEU A 94 -6.73 -14.06 16.00
N PRO A 95 -6.84 -15.15 15.21
CA PRO A 95 -5.97 -16.33 15.33
C PRO A 95 -4.65 -16.10 14.61
N VAL A 96 -3.85 -15.13 15.05
CA VAL A 96 -2.56 -14.74 14.48
C VAL A 96 -1.56 -14.43 15.58
N HIS A 97 -0.26 -14.44 15.25
CA HIS A 97 0.83 -14.16 16.20
C HIS A 97 0.81 -12.70 16.67
N CYS A 98 0.60 -11.75 15.76
CA CYS A 98 0.53 -10.33 16.08
C CYS A 98 -0.89 -9.80 15.94
N LYS A 99 -1.51 -9.43 17.07
CA LYS A 99 -2.90 -8.95 17.15
C LYS A 99 -2.97 -7.42 17.12
N PHE A 100 -2.16 -6.80 16.24
CA PHE A 100 -2.08 -5.35 16.07
C PHE A 100 -1.64 -5.00 14.66
N ILE A 101 -1.96 -3.79 14.24
CA ILE A 101 -1.34 -3.16 13.08
C ILE A 101 -0.06 -2.48 13.57
N ALA A 102 1.08 -2.81 12.97
CA ALA A 102 2.32 -2.08 13.21
C ALA A 102 2.33 -0.82 12.34
N LEU A 103 2.37 0.33 12.98
CA LEU A 103 2.53 1.61 12.31
C LEU A 103 4.01 1.94 12.23
N MET A 104 4.61 1.81 11.06
CA MET A 104 6.00 2.13 10.81
C MET A 104 6.18 2.82 9.46
N PRO A 105 7.20 3.66 9.30
CA PRO A 105 7.52 4.22 7.99
C PRO A 105 7.79 3.12 6.97
N GLN A 106 7.21 3.24 5.77
CA GLN A 106 7.33 2.22 4.71
C GLN A 106 8.79 1.90 4.36
N TRP A 107 9.69 2.90 4.43
CA TRP A 107 11.10 2.68 4.15
C TRP A 107 11.78 1.71 5.13
N ASN A 108 11.32 1.60 6.39
CA ASN A 108 11.82 0.59 7.32
C ASN A 108 11.49 -0.81 6.83
N PHE A 109 10.26 -1.05 6.40
CA PHE A 109 9.83 -2.32 5.81
C PHE A 109 10.63 -2.66 4.55
N LEU A 110 10.80 -1.69 3.63
CA LEU A 110 11.51 -1.91 2.38
C LEU A 110 13.01 -2.12 2.58
N ASN A 111 13.67 -1.34 3.46
CA ASN A 111 15.07 -1.53 3.82
C ASN A 111 15.30 -2.89 4.49
N PHE A 112 14.38 -3.33 5.32
CA PHE A 112 14.43 -4.66 5.95
C PHE A 112 14.42 -5.77 4.90
N LEU A 113 13.48 -5.73 3.95
CA LEU A 113 13.43 -6.70 2.84
C LEU A 113 14.68 -6.61 1.95
N ALA A 114 15.20 -5.41 1.69
CA ALA A 114 16.42 -5.23 0.91
C ALA A 114 17.65 -5.84 1.60
N ALA A 115 17.78 -5.64 2.91
CA ALA A 115 18.87 -6.21 3.69
C ALA A 115 18.84 -7.75 3.68
N HIS A 116 17.64 -8.34 3.84
CA HIS A 116 17.47 -9.79 3.77
C HIS A 116 17.64 -10.35 2.36
N GLY A 117 17.15 -9.63 1.33
CA GLY A 117 17.33 -10.01 -0.07
C GLY A 117 18.80 -10.11 -0.47
N LYS A 118 19.62 -9.13 -0.04
CA LYS A 118 21.07 -9.10 -0.31
C LYS A 118 21.87 -10.29 0.26
N ARG A 119 21.29 -11.09 1.14
CA ARG A 119 21.89 -12.34 1.61
C ARG A 119 21.94 -13.44 0.55
N TYR A 120 21.10 -13.31 -0.51
CA TYR A 120 21.03 -14.24 -1.62
C TYR A 120 21.80 -13.69 -2.83
N LYS A 121 22.74 -14.45 -3.39
CA LYS A 121 23.52 -14.08 -4.59
C LYS A 121 22.64 -13.86 -5.83
N THR A 122 21.44 -14.41 -5.82
CA THR A 122 20.44 -14.30 -6.88
C THR A 122 19.65 -12.99 -6.83
N PHE A 123 19.84 -12.12 -5.81
CA PHE A 123 19.15 -10.87 -5.63
C PHE A 123 19.99 -9.68 -6.07
N ASP A 124 19.56 -8.99 -7.13
CA ASP A 124 20.17 -7.73 -7.62
C ASP A 124 19.16 -6.58 -7.47
N LEU A 125 19.43 -5.65 -6.54
CA LEU A 125 18.61 -4.44 -6.33
C LEU A 125 19.35 -3.23 -6.91
N ARG A 126 18.73 -2.59 -7.90
CA ARG A 126 19.26 -1.40 -8.58
C ARG A 126 18.45 -0.17 -8.22
N MET A 127 19.01 0.63 -7.34
CA MET A 127 18.48 1.95 -6.98
C MET A 127 18.81 2.96 -8.10
N SER A 128 18.10 4.11 -8.11
CA SER A 128 18.23 5.15 -9.14
C SER A 128 18.10 4.62 -10.58
N THR A 129 17.33 3.55 -10.75
CA THR A 129 17.14 2.88 -12.05
C THR A 129 15.65 2.82 -12.38
N GLU A 130 15.23 3.61 -13.37
CA GLU A 130 13.84 3.78 -13.77
C GLU A 130 13.50 2.94 -14.99
N ALA A 131 12.44 2.12 -14.91
CA ALA A 131 11.88 1.44 -16.07
C ALA A 131 11.19 2.46 -16.99
N ILE A 132 11.66 2.58 -18.25
CA ILE A 132 11.17 3.56 -19.23
C ILE A 132 10.47 2.96 -20.44
N GLY A 133 10.55 1.63 -20.62
CA GLY A 133 9.92 0.95 -21.74
C GLY A 133 10.07 -0.56 -21.67
N LEU A 134 9.39 -1.25 -22.58
CA LEU A 134 9.43 -2.70 -22.72
C LEU A 134 10.27 -3.10 -23.94
N ILE A 135 10.86 -4.29 -23.91
CA ILE A 135 11.50 -4.95 -25.04
C ILE A 135 10.56 -6.08 -25.44
N GLU A 136 10.00 -5.98 -26.65
CA GLU A 136 9.05 -6.96 -27.19
C GLU A 136 9.63 -7.63 -28.43
N GLU A 137 9.54 -8.96 -28.52
CA GLU A 137 9.93 -9.77 -29.65
C GLU A 137 8.86 -10.81 -29.95
N ASN A 138 8.38 -10.87 -31.17
CA ASN A 138 7.36 -11.83 -31.61
C ASN A 138 6.11 -11.88 -30.73
N GLY A 139 5.62 -10.71 -30.26
CA GLY A 139 4.43 -10.60 -29.40
C GLY A 139 4.65 -10.99 -27.94
N ARG A 140 5.89 -11.27 -27.53
CA ARG A 140 6.29 -11.59 -26.15
C ARG A 140 7.17 -10.49 -25.59
N ILE A 141 6.95 -10.10 -24.35
CA ILE A 141 7.87 -9.25 -23.61
C ILE A 141 9.06 -10.11 -23.18
N VAL A 142 10.26 -9.67 -23.58
CA VAL A 142 11.54 -10.35 -23.32
C VAL A 142 12.50 -9.50 -22.47
N GLY A 143 12.00 -8.40 -21.92
CA GLY A 143 12.79 -7.52 -21.07
C GLY A 143 12.22 -6.13 -20.97
N LEU A 144 12.99 -5.22 -20.39
CA LEU A 144 12.66 -3.82 -20.30
C LEU A 144 13.87 -2.91 -20.58
N ARG A 145 13.57 -1.66 -20.95
CA ARG A 145 14.54 -0.57 -21.03
C ARG A 145 14.49 0.22 -19.74
N ALA A 146 15.63 0.53 -19.18
CA ALA A 146 15.75 1.30 -17.96
C ALA A 146 16.73 2.45 -18.14
N ARG A 147 16.53 3.51 -17.39
CA ARG A 147 17.46 4.64 -17.23
C ARG A 147 18.12 4.54 -15.88
N ALA A 148 19.45 4.47 -15.88
CA ALA A 148 20.30 4.49 -14.70
C ALA A 148 21.20 5.73 -14.70
N PRO A 149 21.87 6.07 -13.58
CA PRO A 149 22.80 7.20 -13.53
C PRO A 149 23.90 7.17 -14.60
N ASP A 150 24.35 5.96 -14.93
CA ASP A 150 25.44 5.74 -15.90
C ASP A 150 24.94 5.61 -17.35
N GLY A 151 23.65 5.83 -17.59
CA GLY A 151 23.03 5.78 -18.91
C GLY A 151 21.93 4.73 -19.04
N ASP A 152 21.42 4.58 -20.27
CA ASP A 152 20.33 3.66 -20.56
C ASP A 152 20.81 2.20 -20.60
N LEU A 153 20.00 1.31 -20.02
CA LEU A 153 20.21 -0.14 -19.91
C LEU A 153 19.13 -0.90 -20.67
N ALA A 154 19.51 -2.02 -21.29
CA ALA A 154 18.60 -3.06 -21.72
C ALA A 154 18.71 -4.24 -20.75
N ILE A 155 17.58 -4.66 -20.16
CA ILE A 155 17.53 -5.79 -19.22
C ILE A 155 16.68 -6.88 -19.85
N ARG A 156 17.33 -7.95 -20.28
CA ARG A 156 16.68 -9.13 -20.81
C ARG A 156 16.22 -10.05 -19.69
N ALA A 157 14.97 -10.52 -19.77
CA ALA A 157 14.40 -11.39 -18.75
C ALA A 157 13.40 -12.37 -19.35
N ASP A 158 13.27 -13.56 -18.75
CA ASP A 158 12.24 -14.54 -19.11
C ASP A 158 10.85 -14.05 -18.70
N LEU A 159 10.77 -13.25 -17.60
CA LEU A 159 9.58 -12.59 -17.12
C LEU A 159 9.89 -11.18 -16.63
N VAL A 160 9.10 -10.22 -17.06
CA VAL A 160 9.02 -8.87 -16.49
C VAL A 160 7.83 -8.78 -15.56
N VAL A 161 8.02 -8.18 -14.35
CA VAL A 161 6.92 -7.93 -13.42
C VAL A 161 6.82 -6.43 -13.13
N GLY A 162 5.67 -5.83 -13.47
CA GLY A 162 5.35 -4.43 -13.16
C GLY A 162 4.85 -4.29 -11.73
N CYS A 163 5.64 -3.61 -10.89
CA CYS A 163 5.35 -3.25 -9.50
C CYS A 163 5.54 -1.75 -9.28
N ASP A 164 5.51 -0.95 -10.35
CA ASP A 164 5.90 0.46 -10.42
C ASP A 164 4.77 1.44 -10.03
N GLY A 165 3.72 0.91 -9.39
CA GLY A 165 2.70 1.68 -8.70
C GLY A 165 1.57 2.19 -9.59
N ARG A 166 0.75 3.10 -9.04
CA ARG A 166 -0.49 3.60 -9.66
C ARG A 166 -0.30 4.34 -10.98
N HIS A 167 0.88 4.85 -11.24
CA HIS A 167 1.28 5.49 -12.51
C HIS A 167 2.28 4.61 -13.25
N SER A 168 1.97 3.32 -13.34
CA SER A 168 2.85 2.30 -13.92
C SER A 168 3.17 2.57 -15.39
N THR A 169 4.46 2.81 -15.65
CA THR A 169 5.02 2.87 -17.01
C THR A 169 4.90 1.51 -17.69
N VAL A 170 5.09 0.42 -16.94
CA VAL A 170 5.01 -0.95 -17.47
C VAL A 170 3.60 -1.24 -18.01
N ARG A 171 2.54 -0.95 -17.22
CA ARG A 171 1.15 -1.19 -17.68
C ARG A 171 0.76 -0.32 -18.87
N GLU A 172 1.23 0.94 -18.89
CA GLU A 172 0.97 1.87 -19.97
C GLU A 172 1.63 1.39 -21.27
N ARG A 173 2.93 1.06 -21.22
CA ARG A 173 3.69 0.58 -22.39
C ARG A 173 3.22 -0.79 -22.89
N ALA A 174 2.62 -1.59 -22.01
CA ALA A 174 1.99 -2.86 -22.38
C ALA A 174 0.62 -2.69 -23.06
N GLY A 175 0.05 -1.48 -23.05
CA GLY A 175 -1.28 -1.21 -23.60
C GLY A 175 -2.41 -1.86 -22.81
N PHE A 176 -2.24 -2.05 -21.49
CA PHE A 176 -3.26 -2.67 -20.65
C PHE A 176 -4.47 -1.75 -20.45
N GLN A 177 -5.66 -2.35 -20.49
CA GLN A 177 -6.91 -1.64 -20.23
C GLN A 177 -7.15 -1.50 -18.74
N VAL A 178 -7.38 -0.27 -18.29
CA VAL A 178 -7.62 0.12 -16.91
C VAL A 178 -9.09 0.49 -16.73
N ASP A 179 -9.78 -0.17 -15.79
CA ASP A 179 -11.09 0.23 -15.33
C ASP A 179 -10.92 1.24 -14.18
N ASN A 180 -11.26 2.50 -14.42
CA ASN A 180 -11.27 3.53 -13.39
C ASN A 180 -12.56 3.44 -12.58
N LEU A 181 -12.45 3.18 -11.28
CA LEU A 181 -13.59 3.03 -10.38
C LEU A 181 -13.93 4.34 -9.65
N GLY A 182 -13.08 5.37 -9.80
CA GLY A 182 -13.27 6.68 -9.19
C GLY A 182 -12.96 6.72 -7.69
N ALA A 183 -12.83 7.93 -7.18
CA ALA A 183 -12.75 8.21 -5.75
C ALA A 183 -13.35 9.59 -5.49
N PRO A 184 -14.22 9.78 -4.46
CA PRO A 184 -14.89 11.04 -4.19
C PRO A 184 -14.00 12.04 -3.43
N MET A 185 -12.76 11.67 -3.10
CA MET A 185 -11.90 12.44 -2.21
C MET A 185 -10.45 12.45 -2.65
N ASP A 186 -9.73 13.45 -2.16
CA ASP A 186 -8.27 13.49 -2.08
C ASP A 186 -7.83 13.65 -0.61
N VAL A 187 -6.54 13.45 -0.33
CA VAL A 187 -6.02 13.51 1.04
C VAL A 187 -4.86 14.51 1.09
N LEU A 188 -4.93 15.42 2.04
CA LEU A 188 -3.85 16.32 2.40
C LEU A 188 -3.09 15.72 3.58
N TRP A 189 -1.81 15.40 3.36
CA TRP A 189 -0.91 14.85 4.36
C TRP A 189 0.00 15.93 4.93
N PHE A 190 0.12 15.97 6.27
CA PHE A 190 1.02 16.86 6.97
C PHE A 190 1.42 16.26 8.32
N ARG A 191 2.34 16.92 9.03
CA ARG A 191 2.83 16.50 10.35
C ARG A 191 2.53 17.58 11.38
N LEU A 192 2.22 17.15 12.61
CA LEU A 192 2.17 18.01 13.79
C LEU A 192 3.01 17.37 14.91
N PRO A 193 3.74 18.13 15.72
CA PRO A 193 4.46 17.57 16.86
C PRO A 193 3.51 16.85 17.81
N ARG A 194 3.95 15.76 18.42
CA ARG A 194 3.23 15.04 19.46
C ARG A 194 3.80 15.40 20.82
N LYS A 195 2.93 15.42 21.84
CA LYS A 195 3.31 15.56 23.25
C LYS A 195 3.07 14.23 23.98
N ASP A 196 3.81 13.99 25.06
CA ASP A 196 3.62 12.79 25.88
C ASP A 196 2.25 12.72 26.55
N SER A 197 1.59 13.89 26.71
CA SER A 197 0.20 13.98 27.22
C SER A 197 -0.88 13.62 26.20
N ASP A 198 -0.53 13.47 24.93
CA ASP A 198 -1.50 13.10 23.89
C ASP A 198 -1.86 11.62 23.99
N SER A 199 -3.09 11.25 23.57
CA SER A 199 -3.49 9.84 23.50
C SER A 199 -2.60 9.04 22.55
N ASP A 200 -2.43 7.76 22.83
CA ASP A 200 -1.74 6.81 21.94
C ASP A 200 -2.65 6.23 20.85
N ASP A 201 -3.95 6.52 20.90
CA ASP A 201 -4.91 5.97 19.97
C ASP A 201 -4.78 6.56 18.57
N LEU A 202 -5.11 5.75 17.58
CA LEU A 202 -5.40 6.24 16.23
C LEU A 202 -6.69 7.06 16.30
N ILE A 203 -6.61 8.34 15.95
CA ILE A 203 -7.72 9.28 16.04
C ILE A 203 -8.31 9.49 14.63
N GLY A 204 -9.54 9.04 14.41
CA GLY A 204 -10.33 9.36 13.21
C GLY A 204 -11.54 10.19 13.60
N HIS A 205 -11.61 11.44 13.12
CA HIS A 205 -12.72 12.35 13.36
C HIS A 205 -13.46 12.66 12.07
N VAL A 206 -14.78 12.50 12.09
CA VAL A 206 -15.69 12.84 11.00
C VAL A 206 -16.71 13.84 11.49
N GLU A 207 -16.71 15.02 10.89
CA GLU A 207 -17.69 16.09 11.12
C GLU A 207 -18.35 16.50 9.81
N ALA A 208 -19.36 17.37 9.90
CA ALA A 208 -20.04 17.92 8.72
C ALA A 208 -19.05 18.66 7.80
N GLY A 209 -18.79 18.13 6.62
CA GLY A 209 -17.90 18.71 5.61
C GLY A 209 -16.39 18.48 5.85
N ARG A 210 -16.00 17.75 6.91
CA ARG A 210 -14.59 17.59 7.29
C ARG A 210 -14.30 16.18 7.80
N MET A 211 -13.13 15.67 7.50
CA MET A 211 -12.62 14.43 8.06
C MET A 211 -11.11 14.51 8.22
N ILE A 212 -10.62 14.10 9.39
CA ILE A 212 -9.19 13.97 9.69
C ILE A 212 -8.88 12.62 10.32
N VAL A 213 -7.75 12.04 9.94
CA VAL A 213 -7.17 10.85 10.59
C VAL A 213 -5.78 11.24 11.08
N MET A 214 -5.51 10.99 12.36
CA MET A 214 -4.23 11.28 13.00
C MET A 214 -3.60 9.98 13.47
N ILE A 215 -2.40 9.70 12.95
CA ILE A 215 -1.63 8.49 13.17
C ILE A 215 -0.45 8.83 14.09
N ASN A 216 -0.37 8.17 15.24
CA ASN A 216 0.74 8.33 16.18
C ASN A 216 2.04 7.74 15.60
N ARG A 217 3.09 8.58 15.55
CA ARG A 217 4.45 8.23 15.08
C ARG A 217 5.50 8.40 16.16
N ASN A 218 5.12 8.25 17.40
CA ASN A 218 5.90 8.53 18.62
C ASN A 218 6.17 10.03 18.80
N ASP A 219 7.00 10.64 17.96
CA ASP A 219 7.44 12.04 18.09
C ASP A 219 6.48 13.04 17.42
N TYR A 220 5.64 12.58 16.48
CA TYR A 220 4.71 13.43 15.74
C TYR A 220 3.42 12.71 15.38
N TRP A 221 2.39 13.50 15.10
CA TRP A 221 1.17 13.06 14.46
C TRP A 221 1.32 13.16 12.94
N GLN A 222 1.17 12.05 12.25
CA GLN A 222 0.94 12.06 10.81
C GLN A 222 -0.54 12.25 10.55
N CYS A 223 -0.89 13.38 9.95
CA CYS A 223 -2.27 13.82 9.77
C CYS A 223 -2.70 13.64 8.31
N ALA A 224 -3.85 13.02 8.10
CA ALA A 224 -4.55 12.89 6.83
C ALA A 224 -5.84 13.69 6.89
N TYR A 225 -5.89 14.84 6.23
CA TYR A 225 -7.11 15.66 6.12
C TYR A 225 -7.76 15.39 4.77
N LEU A 226 -9.00 14.89 4.78
CA LEU A 226 -9.72 14.52 3.58
C LEU A 226 -10.45 15.72 3.01
N ILE A 227 -10.36 15.88 1.69
CA ILE A 227 -11.04 16.92 0.93
C ILE A 227 -11.84 16.28 -0.21
N PRO A 228 -12.89 16.92 -0.73
CA PRO A 228 -13.54 16.49 -1.95
C PRO A 228 -12.56 16.36 -3.10
N LYS A 229 -12.79 15.41 -4.00
CA LYS A 229 -11.92 15.19 -5.16
C LYS A 229 -11.68 16.47 -5.96
N GLY A 230 -10.39 16.80 -6.21
CA GLY A 230 -9.99 18.03 -6.90
C GLY A 230 -10.14 19.30 -6.07
N GLY A 231 -10.46 19.21 -4.77
CA GLY A 231 -10.77 20.37 -3.92
C GLY A 231 -9.59 21.15 -3.38
N ILE A 232 -8.34 20.83 -3.78
CA ILE A 232 -7.12 21.47 -3.25
C ILE A 232 -7.09 22.99 -3.47
N ASP A 233 -7.50 23.46 -4.63
CA ASP A 233 -7.47 24.89 -4.95
C ASP A 233 -8.44 25.68 -4.08
N LYS A 234 -9.61 25.11 -3.75
CA LYS A 234 -10.57 25.70 -2.82
C LYS A 234 -9.99 25.81 -1.41
N VAL A 235 -9.26 24.79 -0.95
CA VAL A 235 -8.60 24.81 0.37
C VAL A 235 -7.50 25.87 0.39
N LYS A 236 -6.66 25.94 -0.65
CA LYS A 236 -5.58 26.92 -0.76
C LYS A 236 -6.11 28.36 -0.87
N SER A 237 -7.20 28.59 -1.59
CA SER A 237 -7.80 29.93 -1.72
C SER A 237 -8.41 30.46 -0.42
N ALA A 238 -8.85 29.57 0.49
CA ALA A 238 -9.30 29.97 1.83
C ALA A 238 -8.13 30.41 2.75
N GLY A 239 -6.90 30.08 2.36
CA GLY A 239 -5.68 30.47 3.06
C GLY A 239 -5.24 29.50 4.16
N LEU A 240 -3.95 29.51 4.45
CA LEU A 240 -3.33 28.65 5.45
C LEU A 240 -3.90 28.85 6.88
N PRO A 241 -4.21 30.10 7.32
CA PRO A 241 -4.85 30.30 8.62
C PRO A 241 -6.21 29.59 8.76
N ALA A 242 -7.04 29.60 7.71
CA ALA A 242 -8.32 28.89 7.72
C ALA A 242 -8.13 27.38 7.78
N PHE A 243 -7.11 26.84 7.08
CA PHE A 243 -6.76 25.42 7.15
C PHE A 243 -6.31 25.01 8.56
N ARG A 244 -5.40 25.80 9.19
CA ARG A 244 -4.95 25.57 10.58
C ARG A 244 -6.12 25.63 11.57
N GLN A 245 -7.03 26.61 11.42
CA GLN A 245 -8.21 26.71 12.25
C GLN A 245 -9.13 25.48 12.11
N ALA A 246 -9.34 25.01 10.88
CA ALA A 246 -10.14 23.80 10.64
C ALA A 246 -9.58 22.57 11.35
N ILE A 247 -8.24 22.41 11.39
CA ILE A 247 -7.57 21.33 12.13
C ILE A 247 -7.76 21.50 13.63
N ALA A 248 -7.57 22.72 14.16
CA ALA A 248 -7.72 23.03 15.58
C ALA A 248 -9.15 22.81 16.09
N ASP A 249 -10.15 23.05 15.25
CA ASP A 249 -11.56 22.83 15.58
C ASP A 249 -11.87 21.33 15.66
N MET A 250 -11.39 20.54 14.70
CA MET A 250 -11.59 19.09 14.66
C MET A 250 -10.78 18.34 15.71
N SER A 251 -9.64 18.87 16.09
CA SER A 251 -8.69 18.24 17.01
C SER A 251 -8.17 19.25 18.02
N PRO A 252 -9.00 19.64 19.04
CA PRO A 252 -8.68 20.72 19.98
C PRO A 252 -7.36 20.52 20.75
N PHE A 253 -6.95 19.26 20.95
CA PHE A 253 -5.71 18.92 21.67
C PHE A 253 -4.43 19.31 20.94
N VAL A 254 -4.48 19.57 19.61
CA VAL A 254 -3.34 20.06 18.81
C VAL A 254 -3.41 21.55 18.47
N ARG A 255 -4.39 22.29 19.01
CA ARG A 255 -4.63 23.71 18.71
C ARG A 255 -3.39 24.59 18.91
N ASP A 256 -2.60 24.30 19.91
CA ASP A 256 -1.36 25.01 20.24
C ASP A 256 -0.22 24.73 19.27
N ARG A 257 -0.36 23.75 18.37
CA ARG A 257 0.68 23.26 17.47
C ARG A 257 0.34 23.39 15.98
N VAL A 258 -0.87 23.79 15.61
CA VAL A 258 -1.26 23.92 14.19
C VAL A 258 -0.40 24.94 13.43
N ASN A 259 0.24 25.89 14.14
CA ASN A 259 1.16 26.86 13.56
C ASN A 259 2.50 26.24 13.11
N GLU A 260 2.79 24.99 13.45
CA GLU A 260 3.95 24.28 12.93
C GLU A 260 3.81 23.90 11.44
N ILE A 261 2.62 23.96 10.88
CA ILE A 261 2.43 23.95 9.43
C ILE A 261 2.80 25.36 8.94
N LYS A 262 4.03 25.57 8.47
CA LYS A 262 4.56 26.91 8.16
C LYS A 262 4.01 27.45 6.84
N ASP A 263 3.93 26.57 5.82
CA ASP A 263 3.46 26.93 4.49
C ASP A 263 2.77 25.70 3.81
N TRP A 264 2.37 25.89 2.55
CA TRP A 264 1.74 24.80 1.78
C TRP A 264 2.72 23.71 1.34
N ASP A 265 4.03 23.94 1.46
CA ASP A 265 5.03 22.89 1.18
C ASP A 265 5.08 21.83 2.28
N ASP A 266 4.61 22.14 3.48
CA ASP A 266 4.42 21.18 4.58
C ASP A 266 3.20 20.27 4.33
N VAL A 267 2.32 20.61 3.36
CA VAL A 267 1.07 19.90 3.07
C VAL A 267 1.17 19.19 1.72
N LYS A 268 1.20 17.87 1.73
CA LYS A 268 1.34 17.05 0.52
C LYS A 268 -0.01 16.50 0.05
N LEU A 269 -0.34 16.76 -1.21
CA LEU A 269 -1.54 16.20 -1.83
C LEU A 269 -1.32 14.76 -2.27
N LEU A 270 -2.17 13.86 -1.77
CA LEU A 270 -2.36 12.53 -2.34
C LEU A 270 -3.65 12.55 -3.19
N SER A 271 -3.50 12.57 -4.50
CA SER A 271 -4.63 12.37 -5.38
C SER A 271 -5.04 10.90 -5.36
N VAL A 272 -6.23 10.63 -4.80
CA VAL A 272 -6.72 9.26 -4.64
C VAL A 272 -7.24 8.75 -5.99
N ALA A 273 -6.77 7.57 -6.39
CA ALA A 273 -7.26 6.83 -7.53
C ALA A 273 -7.60 5.41 -7.10
N VAL A 274 -8.72 4.90 -7.56
CA VAL A 274 -9.11 3.50 -7.42
C VAL A 274 -9.33 2.97 -8.82
N ASP A 275 -8.47 2.08 -9.24
CA ASP A 275 -8.50 1.49 -10.57
C ASP A 275 -8.10 0.00 -10.54
N ARG A 276 -8.29 -0.69 -11.63
CA ARG A 276 -7.80 -2.05 -11.81
C ARG A 276 -7.65 -2.41 -13.28
N LEU A 277 -6.69 -3.28 -13.56
CA LEU A 277 -6.53 -3.89 -14.86
C LEU A 277 -7.62 -4.97 -15.08
N ARG A 278 -8.12 -5.07 -16.32
CA ARG A 278 -8.98 -6.19 -16.73
C ARG A 278 -8.18 -7.47 -16.83
N GLN A 279 -6.99 -7.36 -17.41
CA GLN A 279 -6.01 -8.45 -17.56
C GLN A 279 -4.67 -7.96 -17.01
N TRP A 280 -4.07 -8.74 -16.11
CA TRP A 280 -2.85 -8.36 -15.40
C TRP A 280 -1.59 -8.79 -16.12
N TYR A 281 -1.70 -9.59 -17.18
CA TYR A 281 -0.59 -10.25 -17.82
C TYR A 281 -0.67 -10.22 -19.36
N ARG A 282 0.49 -10.38 -19.98
CA ARG A 282 0.72 -10.70 -21.40
C ARG A 282 1.84 -11.76 -21.48
N PRO A 283 2.10 -12.39 -22.64
CA PRO A 283 3.26 -13.24 -22.78
C PRO A 283 4.55 -12.54 -22.32
N GLY A 284 5.21 -13.08 -21.29
CA GLY A 284 6.43 -12.53 -20.69
C GLY A 284 6.26 -11.32 -19.75
N LEU A 285 5.03 -10.93 -19.41
CA LEU A 285 4.73 -9.79 -18.54
C LEU A 285 3.60 -10.09 -17.55
N LEU A 286 3.77 -9.64 -16.31
CA LEU A 286 2.75 -9.63 -15.26
C LEU A 286 2.77 -8.28 -14.53
N CYS A 287 1.62 -7.71 -14.16
CA CYS A 287 1.51 -6.59 -13.22
C CYS A 287 0.89 -7.05 -11.92
N ILE A 288 1.39 -6.57 -10.76
CA ILE A 288 0.86 -6.82 -9.42
C ILE A 288 0.88 -5.54 -8.56
N GLY A 289 0.18 -5.58 -7.43
CA GLY A 289 0.05 -4.42 -6.54
C GLY A 289 -0.62 -3.23 -7.22
N ASP A 290 -0.23 -2.01 -6.87
CA ASP A 290 -0.83 -0.77 -7.42
C ASP A 290 -0.68 -0.64 -8.95
N ALA A 291 0.26 -1.36 -9.58
CA ALA A 291 0.38 -1.41 -11.03
C ALA A 291 -0.78 -2.20 -11.68
N ALA A 292 -1.35 -3.16 -10.97
CA ALA A 292 -2.51 -3.94 -11.41
C ALA A 292 -3.83 -3.38 -10.87
N HIS A 293 -3.84 -2.82 -9.64
CA HIS A 293 -5.06 -2.38 -8.96
C HIS A 293 -4.75 -1.34 -7.88
N ALA A 294 -4.87 -0.08 -8.21
CA ALA A 294 -4.70 0.99 -7.22
C ALA A 294 -5.87 0.99 -6.23
N MET A 295 -5.54 1.20 -4.96
CA MET A 295 -6.47 1.16 -3.83
C MET A 295 -6.68 2.54 -3.22
N SER A 296 -7.85 2.73 -2.62
CA SER A 296 -8.09 3.84 -1.69
C SER A 296 -7.18 3.72 -0.46
N PRO A 297 -6.76 4.85 0.15
CA PRO A 297 -6.01 4.81 1.41
C PRO A 297 -6.85 4.35 2.61
N ILE A 298 -8.18 4.19 2.45
CA ILE A 298 -9.07 3.76 3.51
C ILE A 298 -8.66 2.40 4.06
N GLY A 299 -8.48 2.34 5.38
CA GLY A 299 -8.07 1.14 6.10
C GLY A 299 -6.58 0.79 5.96
N GLY A 300 -5.79 1.55 5.19
CA GLY A 300 -4.36 1.30 5.03
C GLY A 300 -4.01 -0.05 4.40
N VAL A 301 -4.91 -0.66 3.63
CA VAL A 301 -4.78 -2.06 3.15
C VAL A 301 -3.91 -2.22 1.90
N GLY A 302 -3.54 -1.14 1.21
CA GLY A 302 -2.84 -1.20 -0.08
C GLY A 302 -1.51 -1.96 -0.02
N ILE A 303 -0.65 -1.68 0.98
CA ILE A 303 0.61 -2.40 1.18
C ILE A 303 0.36 -3.89 1.35
N ASN A 304 -0.57 -4.24 2.23
CA ASN A 304 -0.81 -5.63 2.59
C ASN A 304 -1.35 -6.43 1.40
N LEU A 305 -2.20 -5.81 0.59
CA LEU A 305 -2.70 -6.44 -0.64
C LEU A 305 -1.57 -6.64 -1.66
N ALA A 306 -0.70 -5.65 -1.83
CA ALA A 306 0.48 -5.72 -2.71
C ALA A 306 1.48 -6.80 -2.27
N VAL A 307 1.72 -6.93 -0.96
CA VAL A 307 2.54 -8.00 -0.37
C VAL A 307 1.91 -9.36 -0.60
N GLN A 308 0.60 -9.50 -0.41
CA GLN A 308 -0.14 -10.75 -0.67
C GLN A 308 -0.09 -11.16 -2.15
N ASP A 309 -0.14 -10.18 -3.08
CA ASP A 309 0.04 -10.47 -4.50
C ASP A 309 1.44 -11.00 -4.80
N ALA A 310 2.47 -10.39 -4.18
CA ALA A 310 3.85 -10.85 -4.32
C ALA A 310 4.05 -12.27 -3.81
N VAL A 311 3.43 -12.62 -2.68
CA VAL A 311 3.48 -13.98 -2.13
C VAL A 311 2.79 -14.97 -3.05
N ALA A 312 1.59 -14.65 -3.56
CA ALA A 312 0.88 -15.50 -4.53
C ALA A 312 1.70 -15.69 -5.81
N ALA A 313 2.28 -14.60 -6.35
CA ALA A 313 3.13 -14.65 -7.53
C ALA A 313 4.38 -15.50 -7.28
N ALA A 314 5.07 -15.33 -6.16
CA ALA A 314 6.23 -16.14 -5.80
C ALA A 314 5.88 -17.62 -5.68
N ASN A 315 4.79 -17.95 -4.97
CA ASN A 315 4.34 -19.33 -4.78
C ASN A 315 4.01 -20.06 -6.11
N ILE A 316 3.48 -19.33 -7.09
CA ILE A 316 3.09 -19.88 -8.39
C ILE A 316 4.27 -19.90 -9.36
N LEU A 317 5.10 -18.84 -9.36
CA LEU A 317 6.08 -18.61 -10.42
C LEU A 317 7.49 -19.09 -10.10
N ALA A 318 7.87 -19.29 -8.82
CA ALA A 318 9.25 -19.60 -8.46
C ALA A 318 9.80 -20.84 -9.17
N GLU A 319 9.07 -21.94 -9.15
CA GLU A 319 9.52 -23.16 -9.81
C GLU A 319 9.45 -23.10 -11.34
N PRO A 320 8.37 -22.58 -11.97
CA PRO A 320 8.35 -22.33 -13.42
C PRO A 320 9.49 -21.41 -13.91
N LEU A 321 9.84 -20.37 -13.16
CA LEU A 321 10.95 -19.48 -13.50
C LEU A 321 12.30 -20.22 -13.47
N ARG A 322 12.52 -21.03 -12.46
CA ARG A 322 13.74 -21.84 -12.35
C ARG A 322 13.90 -22.84 -13.49
N ARG A 323 12.78 -23.40 -13.97
CA ARG A 323 12.77 -24.37 -15.07
C ARG A 323 12.68 -23.73 -16.47
N GLY A 324 12.49 -22.41 -16.56
CA GLY A 324 12.24 -21.74 -17.84
C GLY A 324 10.92 -22.13 -18.50
N THR A 325 9.91 -22.48 -17.70
CA THR A 325 8.61 -23.02 -18.17
C THR A 325 7.42 -22.09 -17.88
N VAL A 326 7.67 -20.79 -17.68
CA VAL A 326 6.59 -19.81 -17.46
C VAL A 326 5.74 -19.67 -18.72
N THR A 327 4.46 -19.97 -18.59
CA THR A 327 3.45 -19.85 -19.64
C THR A 327 2.44 -18.74 -19.33
N VAL A 328 1.62 -18.41 -20.31
CA VAL A 328 0.50 -17.47 -20.13
C VAL A 328 -0.50 -18.00 -19.08
N ASP A 329 -0.70 -19.30 -19.01
CA ASP A 329 -1.59 -19.93 -18.02
C ASP A 329 -1.07 -19.76 -16.60
N THR A 330 0.25 -19.92 -16.38
CA THR A 330 0.87 -19.67 -15.08
C THR A 330 0.69 -18.20 -14.63
N LEU A 331 0.75 -17.24 -15.55
CA LEU A 331 0.49 -15.84 -15.26
C LEU A 331 -0.99 -15.60 -14.96
N ASN A 332 -1.88 -16.25 -15.69
CA ASN A 332 -3.31 -16.22 -15.39
C ASN A 332 -3.63 -16.77 -14.00
N ASP A 333 -2.97 -17.85 -13.57
CA ASP A 333 -3.18 -18.43 -12.24
C ASP A 333 -2.92 -17.43 -11.12
N VAL A 334 -1.90 -16.56 -11.27
CA VAL A 334 -1.63 -15.45 -10.33
C VAL A 334 -2.82 -14.49 -10.27
N GLN A 335 -3.33 -14.05 -11.43
CA GLN A 335 -4.49 -13.17 -11.49
C GLN A 335 -5.72 -13.84 -10.87
N GLN A 336 -6.05 -15.08 -11.23
CA GLN A 336 -7.22 -15.78 -10.70
C GLN A 336 -7.12 -15.99 -9.18
N ARG A 337 -5.91 -16.24 -8.67
CA ARG A 337 -5.67 -16.38 -7.23
C ARG A 337 -5.98 -15.09 -6.48
N ARG A 338 -5.62 -13.91 -7.03
CA ARG A 338 -5.68 -12.63 -6.34
C ARG A 338 -6.91 -11.78 -6.68
N LYS A 339 -7.52 -12.00 -7.85
CA LYS A 339 -8.63 -11.20 -8.38
C LYS A 339 -9.80 -11.05 -7.40
N LEU A 340 -10.21 -12.15 -6.72
CA LEU A 340 -11.32 -12.10 -5.76
C LEU A 340 -11.00 -11.19 -4.57
N ALA A 341 -9.80 -11.31 -3.98
CA ALA A 341 -9.37 -10.51 -2.85
C ALA A 341 -9.36 -9.02 -3.20
N THR A 342 -8.76 -8.68 -4.34
CA THR A 342 -8.74 -7.31 -4.90
C THR A 342 -10.16 -6.76 -5.10
N TYR A 343 -11.02 -7.54 -5.74
CA TYR A 343 -12.38 -7.12 -6.06
C TYR A 343 -13.20 -6.82 -4.79
N VAL A 344 -13.14 -7.71 -3.80
CA VAL A 344 -13.89 -7.55 -2.55
C VAL A 344 -13.39 -6.33 -1.77
N VAL A 345 -12.07 -6.16 -1.64
CA VAL A 345 -11.50 -5.02 -0.93
C VAL A 345 -11.87 -3.70 -1.61
N GLN A 346 -11.69 -3.58 -2.93
CA GLN A 346 -12.10 -2.38 -3.67
C GLN A 346 -13.59 -2.10 -3.53
N ARG A 347 -14.44 -3.14 -3.61
CA ARG A 347 -15.89 -2.97 -3.46
C ARG A 347 -16.27 -2.44 -2.07
N LEU A 348 -15.64 -2.99 -1.01
CA LEU A 348 -15.85 -2.48 0.35
C LEU A 348 -15.39 -1.02 0.48
N GLN A 349 -14.23 -0.67 -0.06
CA GLN A 349 -13.73 0.70 -0.05
C GLN A 349 -14.68 1.65 -0.79
N ILE A 350 -15.20 1.27 -1.96
CA ILE A 350 -16.15 2.08 -2.73
C ILE A 350 -17.46 2.27 -1.95
N VAL A 351 -17.98 1.22 -1.30
CA VAL A 351 -19.18 1.33 -0.45
C VAL A 351 -18.94 2.30 0.71
N LEU A 352 -17.80 2.20 1.41
CA LEU A 352 -17.45 3.11 2.49
C LEU A 352 -17.26 4.55 1.99
N GLN A 353 -16.60 4.73 0.84
CA GLN A 353 -16.40 6.04 0.22
C GLN A 353 -17.74 6.71 -0.14
N ASN A 354 -18.64 5.98 -0.76
CA ASN A 354 -19.90 6.55 -1.27
C ASN A 354 -20.94 6.76 -0.18
N ASN A 355 -20.96 5.92 0.87
CA ASN A 355 -21.99 5.98 1.89
C ASN A 355 -21.56 6.67 3.20
N ILE A 356 -20.26 6.85 3.43
CA ILE A 356 -19.76 7.49 4.65
C ILE A 356 -18.95 8.73 4.31
N ILE A 357 -17.87 8.59 3.53
CA ILE A 357 -16.90 9.67 3.31
C ILE A 357 -17.46 10.75 2.39
N GLY A 358 -18.02 10.38 1.25
CA GLY A 358 -18.60 11.33 0.30
C GLY A 358 -19.68 12.21 0.95
N PRO A 359 -20.72 11.62 1.58
CA PRO A 359 -21.72 12.39 2.33
C PRO A 359 -21.15 13.22 3.48
N ALA A 360 -20.15 12.71 4.21
CA ALA A 360 -19.49 13.46 5.28
C ALA A 360 -18.77 14.71 4.73
N LEU A 361 -18.07 14.60 3.59
CA LEU A 361 -17.34 15.71 2.98
C LEU A 361 -18.25 16.74 2.29
N THR A 362 -19.44 16.33 1.81
CA THR A 362 -20.40 17.22 1.12
C THR A 362 -21.50 17.72 2.04
N GLY A 363 -21.55 17.26 3.30
CA GLY A 363 -22.62 17.50 4.24
C GLY A 363 -22.86 18.97 4.56
N THR A 364 -24.11 19.40 4.41
CA THR A 364 -24.60 20.75 4.68
C THR A 364 -24.99 20.89 6.16
N GLY A 365 -24.01 21.04 7.05
CA GLY A 365 -24.24 21.53 8.42
C GLY A 365 -24.97 20.59 9.41
N LYS A 366 -25.47 19.44 9.00
CA LYS A 366 -26.02 18.43 9.92
C LYS A 366 -24.89 17.56 10.46
N ARG A 367 -24.86 17.36 11.81
CA ARG A 367 -23.92 16.43 12.43
C ARG A 367 -24.07 15.05 11.82
N PRO A 368 -23.00 14.43 11.29
CA PRO A 368 -23.10 13.08 10.76
C PRO A 368 -23.37 12.10 11.92
N HIS A 369 -24.23 11.13 11.67
CA HIS A 369 -24.45 10.00 12.56
C HIS A 369 -23.92 8.74 11.92
N ALA A 370 -23.46 7.80 12.73
CA ALA A 370 -23.03 6.51 12.24
C ALA A 370 -24.21 5.79 11.54
N PRO A 371 -24.05 5.34 10.30
CA PRO A 371 -25.06 4.57 9.60
C PRO A 371 -25.50 3.36 10.43
N TRP A 372 -26.79 3.00 10.38
CA TRP A 372 -27.36 1.92 11.20
C TRP A 372 -26.63 0.58 11.06
N PHE A 373 -26.09 0.27 9.87
CA PHE A 373 -25.34 -0.96 9.65
C PHE A 373 -24.00 -0.98 10.39
N LEU A 374 -23.37 0.18 10.60
CA LEU A 374 -22.16 0.27 11.44
C LEU A 374 -22.48 0.02 12.90
N LYS A 375 -23.66 0.49 13.38
CA LYS A 375 -24.15 0.19 14.73
C LYS A 375 -24.42 -1.31 14.91
N LEU A 376 -24.96 -1.97 13.88
CA LEU A 376 -25.16 -3.42 13.89
C LEU A 376 -23.82 -4.19 13.97
N LEU A 377 -22.77 -3.68 13.30
CA LEU A 377 -21.42 -4.27 13.36
C LEU A 377 -20.76 -4.14 14.76
N GLN A 378 -21.32 -3.35 15.69
CA GLN A 378 -20.85 -3.28 17.08
C GLN A 378 -21.24 -4.51 17.90
N LEU A 379 -22.18 -5.34 17.43
CA LEU A 379 -22.54 -6.58 18.11
C LEU A 379 -21.31 -7.52 18.20
N PRO A 380 -21.06 -8.17 19.37
CA PRO A 380 -19.84 -8.90 19.65
C PRO A 380 -19.46 -10.00 18.63
N LEU A 381 -20.46 -10.60 17.99
CA LEU A 381 -20.24 -11.62 16.95
C LEU A 381 -19.91 -10.99 15.58
N LEU A 382 -20.57 -9.88 15.24
CA LEU A 382 -20.45 -9.25 13.91
C LEU A 382 -19.20 -8.39 13.80
N ARG A 383 -18.71 -7.76 14.87
CA ARG A 383 -17.48 -6.94 14.85
C ARG A 383 -16.21 -7.71 14.49
N ARG A 384 -16.22 -9.05 14.57
CA ARG A 384 -15.10 -9.91 14.15
C ARG A 384 -14.91 -9.92 12.64
N ILE A 385 -15.98 -9.72 11.86
CA ILE A 385 -15.93 -9.80 10.39
C ILE A 385 -15.10 -8.64 9.82
N PRO A 386 -15.41 -7.36 10.12
CA PRO A 386 -14.59 -6.25 9.64
C PRO A 386 -13.14 -6.32 10.15
N ALA A 387 -12.93 -6.70 11.44
CA ALA A 387 -11.60 -6.89 11.99
C ALA A 387 -10.78 -7.92 11.21
N ARG A 388 -11.38 -9.08 10.90
CA ARG A 388 -10.72 -10.13 10.11
C ARG A 388 -10.41 -9.66 8.68
N VAL A 389 -11.36 -9.01 8.01
CA VAL A 389 -11.17 -8.50 6.64
C VAL A 389 -10.09 -7.42 6.61
N LEU A 390 -10.07 -6.53 7.58
CA LEU A 390 -9.06 -5.48 7.68
C LEU A 390 -7.67 -6.05 7.98
N ALA A 391 -7.57 -6.96 8.96
CA ALA A 391 -6.30 -7.49 9.44
C ALA A 391 -5.68 -8.54 8.52
N LEU A 392 -6.48 -9.47 8.02
CA LEU A 392 -6.02 -10.64 7.25
C LEU A 392 -6.32 -10.52 5.76
N GLY A 393 -7.30 -9.69 5.40
CA GLY A 393 -7.79 -9.62 4.03
C GLY A 393 -8.72 -10.79 3.67
N VAL A 394 -9.04 -10.87 2.38
CA VAL A 394 -9.84 -11.95 1.80
C VAL A 394 -8.90 -12.96 1.15
N ARG A 395 -8.96 -14.22 1.56
CA ARG A 395 -8.05 -15.30 1.12
C ARG A 395 -6.57 -14.93 1.34
N PRO A 396 -6.12 -14.83 2.60
CA PRO A 396 -4.72 -14.52 2.90
C PRO A 396 -3.77 -15.56 2.27
N GLU A 397 -2.62 -15.09 1.86
CA GLU A 397 -1.55 -15.93 1.32
C GLU A 397 -0.60 -16.35 2.45
N HIS A 398 0.04 -17.48 2.25
CA HIS A 398 1.07 -18.06 3.13
C HIS A 398 2.32 -18.40 2.31
N ILE A 399 3.48 -18.36 2.92
CA ILE A 399 4.75 -18.67 2.24
C ILE A 399 4.82 -20.16 1.94
N ARG A 400 4.97 -20.51 0.66
CA ARG A 400 5.15 -21.88 0.17
C ARG A 400 6.45 -22.06 -0.62
N THR A 401 7.09 -20.95 -0.97
CA THR A 401 8.39 -21.00 -1.65
C THR A 401 9.42 -21.61 -0.71
N PRO A 402 10.22 -22.61 -1.15
CA PRO A 402 11.29 -23.15 -0.35
C PRO A 402 12.41 -22.12 -0.17
N GLU A 403 13.17 -22.25 0.90
CA GLU A 403 14.48 -21.61 0.97
C GLU A 403 15.53 -22.53 0.34
N ARG A 404 16.29 -22.00 -0.59
CA ARG A 404 17.38 -22.71 -1.23
C ARG A 404 18.67 -21.96 -0.95
N ALA A 405 19.64 -22.66 -0.40
CA ALA A 405 20.99 -22.13 -0.26
C ALA A 405 21.50 -21.73 -1.66
N GLY A 406 21.90 -20.45 -1.80
CA GLY A 406 22.47 -19.90 -3.01
C GLY A 406 23.95 -20.23 -3.16
#